data_9b9428aa6f93db4eccfff67c25028cec
#
_entry.id   9b9428aa6f93db4eccfff67c25028cec
#
_cell.length_a   1.000
_cell.length_b   1.000
_cell.length_c   1.000
_cell.angle_alpha   90.00
_cell.angle_beta   90.00
_cell.angle_gamma   90.00
#
_symmetry.space_group_name_H-M   'P 1'
#
loop_
_entity.id
_entity.type
_entity.pdbx_description
1 polymer ?
#
loop_
_entity_poly.entity_id
_entity_poly.type
_entity_poly.pdbx_seq_one_letter_code
_entity_poly.pdbx_strand_id
1 'polypeptide(L)'
;MILGMSLDTFVLVHVIISLIGIVAGLVVMFGMLGSNRMPGLTAIFLLFTILTSATGFLIPPLVSEKLLPSHMIGLLSLILLAIACIALYVMKLSGSWRWIYVLTALISLYFNVFVLVIQSFLKIPALTALAPGNPPSGPVFAVVQGIVLVFFVVMIIGAGRRFRGARRCELSRVPGSGFPVHAFALSRNDVLTTRS
;
A
#
# COMPACT_ATOMS: atom_id res chain seq x y z
N MET A 1 -0.74 -1.43 31.89
CA MET A 1 0.48 -2.04 31.27
C MET A 1 0.03 -2.87 30.08
N ILE A 2 0.65 -2.64 28.92
CA ILE A 2 0.40 -3.41 27.70
C ILE A 2 1.71 -4.12 27.33
N LEU A 3 1.70 -5.44 27.22
CA LEU A 3 2.89 -6.27 26.96
C LEU A 3 4.07 -5.97 27.92
N GLY A 4 3.79 -5.65 29.20
CA GLY A 4 4.80 -5.34 30.20
C GLY A 4 5.37 -3.91 30.15
N MET A 5 4.92 -3.07 29.23
CA MET A 5 5.35 -1.67 29.04
C MET A 5 4.30 -0.69 29.57
N SER A 6 4.75 0.55 29.91
CA SER A 6 3.82 1.65 30.17
C SER A 6 3.06 2.01 28.89
N LEU A 7 1.85 2.58 29.03
CA LEU A 7 1.05 2.99 27.87
C LEU A 7 1.81 3.97 26.96
N ASP A 8 2.51 4.93 27.57
CA ASP A 8 3.27 5.95 26.85
C ASP A 8 4.42 5.35 26.02
N THR A 9 5.16 4.39 26.64
CA THR A 9 6.21 3.66 25.93
C THR A 9 5.65 2.84 24.79
N PHE A 10 4.53 2.17 25.00
CA PHE A 10 3.88 1.38 23.93
C PHE A 10 3.42 2.26 22.77
N VAL A 11 2.79 3.40 23.06
CA VAL A 11 2.38 4.39 22.04
C VAL A 11 3.59 4.93 21.28
N LEU A 12 4.70 5.22 21.96
CA LEU A 12 5.94 5.67 21.31
C LEU A 12 6.48 4.61 20.33
N VAL A 13 6.55 3.36 20.76
CA VAL A 13 6.97 2.23 19.90
C VAL A 13 6.05 2.09 18.68
N HIS A 14 4.73 2.15 18.91
CA HIS A 14 3.74 2.13 17.82
C HIS A 14 3.96 3.26 16.80
N VAL A 15 4.22 4.48 17.26
CA VAL A 15 4.49 5.64 16.38
C VAL A 15 5.76 5.42 15.56
N ILE A 16 6.84 4.92 16.18
CA ILE A 16 8.10 4.64 15.46
C ILE A 16 7.88 3.58 14.38
N ILE A 17 7.20 2.49 14.71
CA ILE A 17 6.84 1.42 13.76
C ILE A 17 6.03 2.01 12.59
N SER A 18 5.04 2.85 12.89
CA SER A 18 4.19 3.51 11.88
C SER A 18 5.00 4.39 10.94
N LEU A 19 5.90 5.21 11.47
CA LEU A 19 6.74 6.11 10.67
C LEU A 19 7.68 5.33 9.74
N ILE A 20 8.31 4.25 10.23
CA ILE A 20 9.14 3.37 9.40
C ILE A 20 8.31 2.77 8.26
N GLY A 21 7.11 2.27 8.57
CA GLY A 21 6.18 1.73 7.57
C GLY A 21 5.78 2.77 6.52
N ILE A 22 5.47 3.99 6.93
CA ILE A 22 5.07 5.09 6.02
C ILE A 22 6.25 5.48 5.12
N VAL A 23 7.44 5.69 5.66
CA VAL A 23 8.63 6.07 4.88
C VAL A 23 8.99 4.98 3.87
N ALA A 24 9.06 3.73 4.30
CA ALA A 24 9.31 2.59 3.41
C ALA A 24 8.22 2.49 2.33
N GLY A 25 6.95 2.67 2.70
CA GLY A 25 5.81 2.65 1.78
C GLY A 25 5.85 3.75 0.73
N LEU A 26 6.21 4.98 1.11
CA LEU A 26 6.39 6.09 0.18
C LEU A 26 7.52 5.80 -0.83
N VAL A 27 8.66 5.29 -0.36
CA VAL A 27 9.78 4.91 -1.26
C VAL A 27 9.34 3.82 -2.23
N VAL A 28 8.64 2.79 -1.75
CA VAL A 28 8.08 1.71 -2.60
C VAL A 28 7.08 2.26 -3.61
N MET A 29 6.21 3.18 -3.21
CA MET A 29 5.24 3.83 -4.09
C MET A 29 5.92 4.57 -5.25
N PHE A 30 6.96 5.36 -4.96
CA PHE A 30 7.75 6.03 -6.02
C PHE A 30 8.53 5.00 -6.88
N GLY A 31 9.04 3.94 -6.27
CA GLY A 31 9.65 2.81 -7.00
C GLY A 31 8.69 2.17 -8.00
N MET A 32 7.42 1.97 -7.62
CA MET A 32 6.39 1.44 -8.52
C MET A 32 6.13 2.34 -9.73
N LEU A 33 6.17 3.68 -9.56
CA LEU A 33 6.05 4.64 -10.66
C LEU A 33 7.23 4.52 -11.64
N GLY A 34 8.43 4.23 -11.16
CA GLY A 34 9.61 3.95 -11.97
C GLY A 34 9.67 2.53 -12.52
N SER A 35 8.64 1.68 -12.29
CA SER A 35 8.68 0.23 -12.58
C SER A 35 9.85 -0.50 -11.91
N ASN A 36 10.40 0.07 -10.84
CA ASN A 36 11.51 -0.50 -10.09
C ASN A 36 10.97 -1.38 -8.95
N ARG A 37 11.47 -2.60 -8.86
CA ARG A 37 11.11 -3.54 -7.80
C ARG A 37 12.13 -3.45 -6.68
N MET A 38 11.64 -3.15 -5.50
CA MET A 38 12.44 -3.07 -4.27
C MET A 38 11.97 -4.13 -3.27
N PRO A 39 12.30 -5.42 -3.46
CA PRO A 39 11.71 -6.51 -2.67
C PRO A 39 11.98 -6.36 -1.18
N GLY A 40 13.17 -5.92 -0.77
CA GLY A 40 13.50 -5.68 0.63
C GLY A 40 12.68 -4.55 1.25
N LEU A 41 12.61 -3.39 0.60
CA LEU A 41 11.79 -2.27 1.07
C LEU A 41 10.30 -2.59 1.07
N THR A 42 9.84 -3.35 0.08
CA THR A 42 8.46 -3.84 0.03
C THR A 42 8.13 -4.74 1.23
N ALA A 43 9.03 -5.66 1.58
CA ALA A 43 8.86 -6.53 2.75
C ALA A 43 8.83 -5.71 4.05
N ILE A 44 9.74 -4.74 4.20
CA ILE A 44 9.77 -3.80 5.34
C ILE A 44 8.45 -3.02 5.41
N PHE A 45 8.01 -2.43 4.32
CA PHE A 45 6.76 -1.69 4.24
C PHE A 45 5.56 -2.55 4.69
N LEU A 46 5.38 -3.73 4.11
CA LEU A 46 4.26 -4.62 4.44
C LEU A 46 4.32 -5.07 5.90
N LEU A 47 5.50 -5.49 6.39
CA LEU A 47 5.70 -5.93 7.76
C LEU A 47 5.36 -4.81 8.76
N PHE A 48 5.95 -3.63 8.58
CA PHE A 48 5.75 -2.51 9.51
C PHE A 48 4.33 -1.98 9.45
N THR A 49 3.67 -2.01 8.30
CA THR A 49 2.25 -1.62 8.19
C THR A 49 1.33 -2.63 8.87
N ILE A 50 1.61 -3.93 8.77
CA ILE A 50 0.88 -4.98 9.52
C ILE A 50 1.08 -4.78 11.02
N LEU A 51 2.33 -4.56 11.47
CA LEU A 51 2.63 -4.31 12.88
C LEU A 51 1.94 -3.05 13.40
N THR A 52 1.91 -1.96 12.61
CA THR A 52 1.19 -0.73 12.95
C THR A 52 -0.29 -1.01 13.15
N SER A 53 -0.93 -1.71 12.21
CA SER A 53 -2.36 -2.03 12.31
C SER A 53 -2.63 -2.96 13.49
N ALA A 54 -1.81 -3.99 13.71
CA ALA A 54 -1.96 -4.93 14.83
C ALA A 54 -1.75 -4.26 16.19
N THR A 55 -0.69 -3.46 16.34
CA THR A 55 -0.42 -2.75 17.60
C THR A 55 -1.45 -1.66 17.89
N GLY A 56 -2.04 -1.06 16.85
CA GLY A 56 -3.13 -0.09 16.99
C GLY A 56 -4.35 -0.66 17.71
N PHE A 57 -4.65 -1.95 17.55
CA PHE A 57 -5.74 -2.62 18.28
C PHE A 57 -5.46 -2.81 19.78
N LEU A 58 -4.18 -2.87 20.18
CA LEU A 58 -3.81 -3.03 21.58
C LEU A 58 -3.84 -1.71 22.37
N ILE A 59 -3.97 -0.57 21.69
CA ILE A 59 -4.09 0.72 22.34
C ILE A 59 -5.54 0.88 22.82
N PRO A 60 -5.80 0.92 24.15
CA PRO A 60 -7.17 1.03 24.67
C PRO A 60 -7.82 2.33 24.23
N PRO A 61 -9.11 2.34 23.95
CA PRO A 61 -9.86 3.56 23.74
C PRO A 61 -9.89 4.38 25.02
N LEU A 62 -9.21 5.53 25.03
CA LEU A 62 -9.08 6.39 26.21
C LEU A 62 -10.40 7.03 26.67
N VAL A 63 -11.48 6.98 25.86
CA VAL A 63 -12.69 7.79 26.10
C VAL A 63 -14.01 7.02 25.98
N SER A 64 -14.08 5.84 25.38
CA SER A 64 -15.35 5.10 25.25
C SER A 64 -15.16 3.61 25.02
N GLU A 65 -16.11 2.81 25.54
CA GLU A 65 -16.22 1.35 25.24
C GLU A 65 -16.60 1.03 23.78
N LYS A 66 -16.78 2.07 22.93
CA LYS A 66 -17.13 1.92 21.53
C LYS A 66 -15.86 1.84 20.65
N LEU A 67 -15.90 0.98 19.67
CA LEU A 67 -14.86 0.90 18.63
C LEU A 67 -14.61 2.28 18.03
N LEU A 68 -13.40 2.82 18.20
CA LEU A 68 -13.03 4.07 17.56
C LEU A 68 -12.95 3.90 16.03
N PRO A 69 -13.19 4.95 15.25
CA PRO A 69 -13.01 4.93 13.79
C PRO A 69 -11.62 4.41 13.35
N SER A 70 -10.58 4.64 14.16
CA SER A 70 -9.22 4.14 13.92
C SER A 70 -9.12 2.61 13.94
N HIS A 71 -9.90 1.90 14.77
CA HIS A 71 -9.90 0.45 14.80
C HIS A 71 -10.52 -0.13 13.52
N MET A 72 -11.59 0.50 13.00
CA MET A 72 -12.20 0.10 11.74
C MET A 72 -11.23 0.28 10.56
N ILE A 73 -10.50 1.40 10.53
CA ILE A 73 -9.46 1.66 9.53
C ILE A 73 -8.33 0.63 9.65
N GLY A 74 -7.89 0.31 10.87
CA GLY A 74 -6.87 -0.70 11.11
C GLY A 74 -7.28 -2.10 10.62
N LEU A 75 -8.53 -2.52 10.89
CA LEU A 75 -9.06 -3.80 10.41
C LEU A 75 -9.11 -3.84 8.88
N LEU A 76 -9.64 -2.80 8.27
CA LEU A 76 -9.71 -2.70 6.81
C LEU A 76 -8.30 -2.72 6.19
N SER A 77 -7.34 -2.02 6.81
CA SER A 77 -5.94 -2.05 6.39
C SER A 77 -5.34 -3.46 6.46
N LEU A 78 -5.62 -4.24 7.52
CA LEU A 78 -5.14 -5.62 7.64
C LEU A 78 -5.71 -6.53 6.55
N ILE A 79 -6.99 -6.39 6.21
CA ILE A 79 -7.61 -7.15 5.12
C ILE A 79 -6.93 -6.82 3.78
N LEU A 80 -6.73 -5.53 3.50
CA LEU A 80 -6.07 -5.09 2.28
C LEU A 80 -4.61 -5.57 2.20
N LEU A 81 -3.88 -5.55 3.33
CA LEU A 81 -2.51 -6.06 3.41
C LEU A 81 -2.43 -7.56 3.20
N ALA A 82 -3.40 -8.34 3.73
CA ALA A 82 -3.48 -9.76 3.46
C ALA A 82 -3.65 -10.04 1.95
N ILE A 83 -4.54 -9.30 1.29
CA ILE A 83 -4.72 -9.38 -0.17
C ILE A 83 -3.44 -8.97 -0.90
N ALA A 84 -2.77 -7.89 -0.47
CA ALA A 84 -1.50 -7.46 -1.05
C ALA A 84 -0.40 -8.52 -0.92
N CYS A 85 -0.30 -9.18 0.25
CA CYS A 85 0.64 -10.29 0.47
C CYS A 85 0.33 -11.48 -0.44
N ILE A 86 -0.94 -11.87 -0.57
CA ILE A 86 -1.35 -12.95 -1.48
C ILE A 86 -1.00 -12.58 -2.93
N ALA A 87 -1.31 -11.36 -3.36
CA ALA A 87 -1.01 -10.89 -4.71
C ALA A 87 0.50 -10.88 -5.01
N LEU A 88 1.32 -10.53 -4.02
CA LEU A 88 2.78 -10.45 -4.18
C LEU A 88 3.47 -11.81 -4.10
N TYR A 89 3.21 -12.58 -3.02
CA TYR A 89 3.97 -13.78 -2.69
C TYR A 89 3.38 -15.06 -3.30
N VAL A 90 2.05 -15.19 -3.31
CA VAL A 90 1.35 -16.37 -3.84
C VAL A 90 1.15 -16.24 -5.34
N MET A 91 0.51 -15.15 -5.78
CA MET A 91 0.18 -14.93 -7.18
C MET A 91 1.33 -14.34 -8.02
N LYS A 92 2.45 -13.98 -7.37
CA LYS A 92 3.69 -13.47 -8.00
C LYS A 92 3.42 -12.34 -9.01
N LEU A 93 2.43 -11.50 -8.73
CA LEU A 93 1.98 -10.37 -9.56
C LEU A 93 1.60 -10.78 -11.00
N SER A 94 1.05 -11.99 -11.20
CA SER A 94 0.64 -12.45 -12.52
C SER A 94 -0.66 -11.80 -12.99
N GLY A 95 -0.72 -11.38 -14.26
CA GLY A 95 -1.93 -10.80 -14.88
C GLY A 95 -2.52 -9.62 -14.07
N SER A 96 -3.80 -9.74 -13.70
CA SER A 96 -4.55 -8.72 -12.95
C SER A 96 -4.08 -8.57 -11.49
N TRP A 97 -3.42 -9.56 -10.91
CA TRP A 97 -2.94 -9.52 -9.51
C TRP A 97 -1.94 -8.42 -9.26
N ARG A 98 -1.25 -7.95 -10.30
CA ARG A 98 -0.40 -6.77 -10.22
C ARG A 98 -1.19 -5.50 -9.84
N TRP A 99 -2.35 -5.29 -10.45
CA TRP A 99 -3.24 -4.17 -10.15
C TRP A 99 -3.81 -4.27 -8.75
N ILE A 100 -4.24 -5.48 -8.36
CA ILE A 100 -4.75 -5.77 -7.02
C ILE A 100 -3.69 -5.43 -5.99
N TYR A 101 -2.43 -5.85 -6.20
CA TYR A 101 -1.32 -5.53 -5.32
C TYR A 101 -1.10 -4.00 -5.20
N VAL A 102 -0.98 -3.29 -6.32
CA VAL A 102 -0.76 -1.83 -6.30
C VAL A 102 -1.89 -1.13 -5.56
N LEU A 103 -3.13 -1.49 -5.87
CA LEU A 103 -4.31 -0.88 -5.27
C LEU A 103 -4.35 -1.13 -3.75
N THR A 104 -4.28 -2.39 -3.32
CA THR A 104 -4.41 -2.75 -1.90
C THR A 104 -3.24 -2.26 -1.05
N ALA A 105 -2.00 -2.34 -1.56
CA ALA A 105 -0.82 -1.83 -0.88
C ALA A 105 -0.86 -0.30 -0.70
N LEU A 106 -1.21 0.45 -1.75
CA LEU A 106 -1.24 1.91 -1.68
C LEU A 106 -2.45 2.45 -0.91
N ILE A 107 -3.60 1.76 -0.91
CA ILE A 107 -4.73 2.13 -0.03
C ILE A 107 -4.35 1.89 1.44
N SER A 108 -3.66 0.80 1.76
CA SER A 108 -3.19 0.56 3.14
C SER A 108 -2.18 1.62 3.58
N LEU A 109 -1.28 2.06 2.68
CA LEU A 109 -0.38 3.18 2.94
C LEU A 109 -1.16 4.49 3.16
N TYR A 110 -2.17 4.77 2.33
CA TYR A 110 -3.05 5.93 2.49
C TYR A 110 -3.71 5.92 3.87
N PHE A 111 -4.22 4.79 4.36
CA PHE A 111 -4.83 4.71 5.68
C PHE A 111 -3.84 5.03 6.80
N ASN A 112 -2.58 4.58 6.70
CA ASN A 112 -1.54 4.95 7.66
C ASN A 112 -1.27 6.45 7.65
N VAL A 113 -1.15 7.07 6.48
CA VAL A 113 -0.95 8.52 6.35
C VAL A 113 -2.19 9.28 6.81
N PHE A 114 -3.40 8.79 6.52
CA PHE A 114 -4.66 9.36 6.97
C PHE A 114 -4.71 9.45 8.51
N VAL A 115 -4.38 8.36 9.20
CA VAL A 115 -4.31 8.32 10.66
C VAL A 115 -3.18 9.20 11.20
N LEU A 116 -2.03 9.25 10.51
CA LEU A 116 -0.93 10.15 10.88
C LEU A 116 -1.38 11.61 10.88
N VAL A 117 -2.12 12.05 9.86
CA VAL A 117 -2.68 13.42 9.79
C VAL A 117 -3.64 13.66 10.95
N ILE A 118 -4.57 12.74 11.24
CA ILE A 118 -5.47 12.85 12.41
C ILE A 118 -4.66 13.04 13.70
N GLN A 119 -3.66 12.17 13.94
CA GLN A 119 -2.83 12.22 15.14
C GLN A 119 -2.02 13.52 15.22
N SER A 120 -1.57 14.05 14.09
CA SER A 120 -0.87 15.34 14.05
C SER A 120 -1.78 16.49 14.48
N PHE A 121 -3.03 16.52 14.00
CA PHE A 121 -4.01 17.52 14.41
C PHE A 121 -4.44 17.39 15.89
N LEU A 122 -4.40 16.20 16.46
CA LEU A 122 -4.72 15.97 17.87
C LEU A 122 -3.58 16.30 18.82
N LYS A 123 -2.32 16.14 18.39
CA LYS A 123 -1.16 16.20 19.28
C LYS A 123 -0.31 17.47 19.13
N ILE A 124 -0.40 18.17 18.01
CA ILE A 124 0.36 19.40 17.75
C ILE A 124 -0.53 20.60 18.10
N PRO A 125 -0.22 21.40 19.15
CA PRO A 125 -1.11 22.48 19.62
C PRO A 125 -1.50 23.47 18.53
N ALA A 126 -0.57 23.84 17.65
CA ALA A 126 -0.84 24.76 16.54
C ALA A 126 -1.88 24.20 15.54
N LEU A 127 -1.89 22.89 15.30
CA LEU A 127 -2.86 22.25 14.42
C LEU A 127 -4.19 21.99 15.11
N THR A 128 -4.17 21.65 16.41
CA THR A 128 -5.37 21.48 17.23
C THR A 128 -6.20 22.77 17.30
N ALA A 129 -5.54 23.92 17.33
CA ALA A 129 -6.21 25.23 17.30
C ALA A 129 -6.95 25.50 15.97
N LEU A 130 -6.46 24.91 14.85
CA LEU A 130 -7.06 25.07 13.52
C LEU A 130 -8.21 24.10 13.23
N ALA A 131 -8.25 22.96 13.94
CA ALA A 131 -9.29 21.95 13.77
C ALA A 131 -9.62 21.30 15.13
N PRO A 132 -10.36 22.00 16.00
CA PRO A 132 -10.72 21.49 17.32
C PRO A 132 -11.67 20.30 17.20
N GLY A 133 -11.57 19.37 18.17
CA GLY A 133 -12.43 18.20 18.28
C GLY A 133 -11.68 16.87 18.24
N ASN A 134 -12.37 15.81 18.66
CA ASN A 134 -11.85 14.43 18.59
C ASN A 134 -12.97 13.52 18.04
N PRO A 135 -12.91 13.15 16.76
CA PRO A 135 -11.86 13.43 15.75
C PRO A 135 -11.78 14.92 15.34
N PRO A 136 -10.63 15.36 14.77
CA PRO A 136 -10.48 16.72 14.30
C PRO A 136 -11.56 17.07 13.27
N SER A 137 -12.11 18.27 13.34
CA SER A 137 -13.18 18.73 12.46
C SER A 137 -12.90 20.15 11.96
N GLY A 138 -13.52 20.52 10.84
CA GLY A 138 -13.39 21.85 10.27
C GLY A 138 -12.78 21.86 8.86
N PRO A 139 -12.85 23.03 8.19
CA PRO A 139 -12.45 23.15 6.79
C PRO A 139 -10.96 22.91 6.56
N VAL A 140 -10.10 23.33 7.47
CA VAL A 140 -8.64 23.14 7.35
C VAL A 140 -8.28 21.65 7.35
N PHE A 141 -8.84 20.87 8.26
CA PHE A 141 -8.63 19.42 8.29
C PHE A 141 -9.15 18.74 7.02
N ALA A 142 -10.36 19.13 6.56
CA ALA A 142 -10.95 18.57 5.35
C ALA A 142 -10.10 18.87 4.10
N VAL A 143 -9.55 20.08 3.97
CA VAL A 143 -8.67 20.46 2.86
C VAL A 143 -7.38 19.64 2.89
N VAL A 144 -6.72 19.50 4.05
CA VAL A 144 -5.49 18.72 4.17
C VAL A 144 -5.75 17.25 3.80
N GLN A 145 -6.80 16.64 4.34
CA GLN A 145 -7.16 15.26 4.00
C GLN A 145 -7.54 15.10 2.53
N GLY A 146 -8.24 16.08 1.95
CA GLY A 146 -8.56 16.10 0.53
C GLY A 146 -7.32 16.13 -0.37
N ILE A 147 -6.32 16.94 -0.03
CA ILE A 147 -5.04 17.00 -0.75
C ILE A 147 -4.32 15.64 -0.67
N VAL A 148 -4.24 15.04 0.51
CA VAL A 148 -3.64 13.71 0.71
C VAL A 148 -4.38 12.65 -0.11
N LEU A 149 -5.71 12.65 -0.10
CA LEU A 149 -6.53 11.73 -0.88
C LEU A 149 -6.24 11.85 -2.38
N VAL A 150 -6.31 13.07 -2.93
CA VAL A 150 -6.04 13.34 -4.35
C VAL A 150 -4.64 12.90 -4.74
N PHE A 151 -3.63 13.20 -3.90
CA PHE A 151 -2.26 12.74 -4.11
C PHE A 151 -2.20 11.21 -4.24
N PHE A 152 -2.79 10.46 -3.32
CA PHE A 152 -2.78 9.00 -3.35
C PHE A 152 -3.55 8.44 -4.55
N VAL A 153 -4.70 9.03 -4.93
CA VAL A 153 -5.45 8.62 -6.12
C VAL A 153 -4.59 8.76 -7.38
N VAL A 154 -3.91 9.89 -7.56
CA VAL A 154 -3.00 10.12 -8.70
C VAL A 154 -1.86 9.09 -8.69
N MET A 155 -1.27 8.82 -7.51
CA MET A 155 -0.18 7.85 -7.36
C MET A 155 -0.64 6.41 -7.66
N ILE A 156 -1.81 6.00 -7.22
CA ILE A 156 -2.40 4.68 -7.49
C ILE A 156 -2.61 4.50 -9.01
N ILE A 157 -3.20 5.49 -9.67
CA ILE A 157 -3.42 5.45 -11.12
C ILE A 157 -2.08 5.40 -11.87
N GLY A 158 -1.13 6.25 -11.49
CA GLY A 158 0.19 6.31 -12.10
C GLY A 158 0.99 5.01 -11.92
N ALA A 159 1.06 4.51 -10.69
CA ALA A 159 1.74 3.26 -10.36
C ALA A 159 1.09 2.06 -11.07
N GLY A 160 -0.24 1.98 -11.06
CA GLY A 160 -0.95 0.90 -11.72
C GLY A 160 -0.72 0.86 -13.23
N ARG A 161 -0.60 2.01 -13.89
CA ARG A 161 -0.31 2.09 -15.34
C ARG A 161 1.15 1.75 -15.66
N ARG A 162 2.09 2.15 -14.80
CA ARG A 162 3.54 2.03 -15.05
C ARG A 162 4.16 0.76 -14.50
N PHE A 163 3.71 0.28 -13.34
CA PHE A 163 4.29 -0.89 -12.69
C PHE A 163 4.10 -2.16 -13.53
N ARG A 164 5.21 -2.70 -14.07
CA ARG A 164 5.23 -3.88 -14.93
C ARG A 164 5.61 -5.13 -14.14
N GLY A 165 4.92 -6.24 -14.41
CA GLY A 165 5.24 -7.55 -13.80
C GLY A 165 6.56 -8.15 -14.34
N ALA A 166 7.17 -9.10 -13.59
CA ALA A 166 8.50 -9.67 -13.86
C ALA A 166 8.67 -10.27 -15.27
N ARG A 167 7.62 -10.84 -15.84
CA ARG A 167 7.72 -11.60 -17.10
C ARG A 167 8.11 -10.77 -18.32
N ARG A 168 7.84 -9.49 -18.35
CA ARG A 168 8.13 -8.66 -19.53
C ARG A 168 9.59 -8.19 -19.58
N CYS A 169 10.27 -8.14 -18.42
CA CYS A 169 11.69 -7.77 -18.37
C CYS A 169 12.62 -8.94 -18.70
N GLU A 170 12.19 -10.18 -18.48
CA GLU A 170 13.01 -11.37 -18.75
C GLU A 170 13.04 -11.71 -20.24
N LEU A 171 11.92 -11.53 -20.94
CA LEU A 171 11.85 -11.71 -22.41
C LEU A 171 12.62 -10.64 -23.19
N SER A 172 12.83 -9.46 -22.64
CA SER A 172 13.63 -8.41 -23.27
C SER A 172 15.13 -8.52 -22.97
N ARG A 173 15.54 -9.41 -22.06
CA ARG A 173 16.94 -9.56 -21.61
C ARG A 173 17.60 -10.84 -22.10
N VAL A 174 17.02 -11.60 -23.03
CA VAL A 174 17.72 -12.70 -23.70
C VAL A 174 18.50 -12.13 -24.88
N PRO A 175 19.81 -11.83 -24.72
CA PRO A 175 20.64 -11.44 -25.86
C PRO A 175 20.91 -12.71 -26.67
N GLY A 176 20.36 -12.83 -27.84
CA GLY A 176 20.79 -13.84 -28.78
C GLY A 176 19.78 -14.86 -29.27
N SER A 177 18.49 -14.78 -28.94
CA SER A 177 17.50 -15.58 -29.68
C SER A 177 17.09 -14.82 -30.94
N GLY A 178 17.96 -14.87 -31.94
CA GLY A 178 17.68 -14.39 -33.30
C GLY A 178 16.63 -15.24 -34.03
N PHE A 179 15.54 -15.61 -33.36
CA PHE A 179 14.37 -16.18 -34.01
C PHE A 179 13.36 -15.08 -34.30
N PRO A 180 13.10 -14.77 -35.58
CA PRO A 180 12.09 -13.81 -35.95
C PRO A 180 10.72 -14.32 -35.52
N VAL A 181 10.02 -13.52 -34.70
CA VAL A 181 8.67 -13.83 -34.15
C VAL A 181 7.61 -13.97 -35.25
N HIS A 182 7.96 -13.74 -36.51
CA HIS A 182 7.09 -13.91 -37.68
C HIS A 182 6.88 -15.36 -38.13
N ALA A 183 7.68 -16.34 -37.63
CA ALA A 183 7.57 -17.72 -38.11
C ALA A 183 6.45 -18.55 -37.44
N PHE A 184 5.85 -18.10 -36.36
CA PHE A 184 4.84 -18.89 -35.63
C PHE A 184 3.38 -18.51 -35.95
N ALA A 185 3.15 -17.51 -36.77
CA ALA A 185 1.80 -17.10 -37.19
C ALA A 185 1.29 -17.74 -38.48
N LEU A 186 2.16 -18.46 -39.24
CA LEU A 186 1.80 -19.01 -40.54
C LEU A 186 1.54 -20.53 -40.57
N SER A 187 1.63 -21.23 -39.45
CA SER A 187 1.45 -22.70 -39.41
C SER A 187 0.05 -23.16 -39.00
N ARG A 188 -0.96 -22.31 -38.96
CA ARG A 188 -2.32 -22.77 -38.62
C ARG A 188 -3.28 -22.88 -39.83
N ASN A 189 -2.90 -22.40 -41.00
CA ASN A 189 -3.78 -22.41 -42.19
C ASN A 189 -3.44 -23.46 -43.27
N ASP A 190 -2.35 -24.22 -43.12
CA ASP A 190 -1.93 -25.16 -44.18
C ASP A 190 -2.38 -26.61 -43.98
N VAL A 191 -3.25 -26.88 -42.98
CA VAL A 191 -3.71 -28.27 -42.71
C VAL A 191 -5.06 -28.60 -43.37
N LEU A 192 -5.71 -27.66 -44.07
CA LEU A 192 -7.06 -27.90 -44.61
C LEU A 192 -7.19 -27.99 -46.16
N THR A 193 -6.04 -28.04 -46.88
CA THR A 193 -6.13 -28.10 -48.38
C THR A 193 -5.43 -29.29 -49.03
N THR A 194 -5.34 -30.46 -48.37
CA THR A 194 -4.91 -31.70 -49.05
C THR A 194 -5.89 -32.84 -48.72
N ARG A 195 -7.13 -32.73 -49.21
CA ARG A 195 -8.02 -33.85 -49.47
C ARG A 195 -9.03 -33.44 -50.59
N SER A 196 -8.63 -33.72 -51.80
CA SER A 196 -9.47 -34.07 -52.92
C SER A 196 -8.62 -34.79 -53.99
#